data_0c9d5fdedd5899ad51a45837f35c3496
#
_entry.id   0c9d5fdedd5899ad51a45837f35c3496
#
_cell.length_a   1.000
_cell.length_b   1.000
_cell.length_c   1.000
_cell.angle_alpha   90.00
_cell.angle_beta   90.00
_cell.angle_gamma   90.00
#
_symmetry.space_group_name_H-M   'P 1'
#
loop_
_entity.id
_entity.type
_entity.pdbx_description
1 polymer ?
#
loop_
_entity_poly.entity_id
_entity_poly.type
_entity_poly.pdbx_seq_one_letter_code
_entity_poly.pdbx_strand_id
1 'polypeptide(L)'
;MFALLRRLAGSVTVWNVNAFPSDIVPSPWLTALIALAVPATAVGVTLFTLRGVSIEPLGVVRNAAPRRRRLWWRVALPVAGVALLLSQSGKVGMADTRIATYRIALGAVLVLVGITALLPWLVEAVVQRLRGGPVPWQLAVRRLQLSSGAAARAVSGIVVAAAGAIALQMLFSAVQSDFMKPTGMDVARAQLETNASAKDGSAAREMIEKYSATKGVQGVIGFIEADVERPGPLRSGEGYAPITQLTVADCPSLKELARITSCKDGDVFIAQTHGEEGPPDDFLARTAKAGAQVNIHPQSYREIGKVRPQPVLWRIPASAKLVDSRRDPMGRYSFGIMATPSAIDVTPLRDPRARAMIKLDPHVPDAAEYARNTTARIDPLTHVSTLQNFERDSQFTSVRTGLFVGTTATMALIAASMLVSTLEQLRERKRLLSVLVAFGTRRATLSWSVLWQTAVPITLGLVLAVGGGIGLGLVLLKLVGKQVADRWAFLPVIGVGAALIALVTLLSLPPLWRMMRPDGLRTE
;
A
#
# COMPACT_ATOMS: atom_id res chain seq x y z
N MET A 1 1.41 -19.59 -16.54
CA MET A 1 1.68 -18.49 -15.63
C MET A 1 1.45 -17.12 -16.27
N PHE A 2 2.10 -16.81 -17.41
CA PHE A 2 1.93 -15.52 -18.10
C PHE A 2 0.49 -15.24 -18.56
N ALA A 3 -0.20 -16.23 -19.14
CA ALA A 3 -1.60 -16.12 -19.55
C ALA A 3 -2.55 -15.84 -18.37
N LEU A 4 -2.24 -16.38 -17.19
CA LEU A 4 -2.99 -16.14 -15.96
C LEU A 4 -2.73 -14.73 -15.42
N LEU A 5 -1.48 -14.27 -15.43
CA LEU A 5 -1.10 -12.89 -15.09
C LEU A 5 -1.79 -11.88 -16.01
N ARG A 6 -1.82 -12.16 -17.31
CA ARG A 6 -2.50 -11.32 -18.29
C ARG A 6 -4.01 -11.23 -18.07
N ARG A 7 -4.67 -12.34 -17.64
CA ARG A 7 -6.09 -12.33 -17.27
C ARG A 7 -6.36 -11.56 -15.98
N LEU A 8 -5.45 -11.64 -15.00
CA LEU A 8 -5.59 -10.93 -13.72
C LEU A 8 -5.20 -9.45 -13.81
N ALA A 9 -4.45 -9.04 -14.83
CA ALA A 9 -3.98 -7.66 -14.98
C ALA A 9 -5.11 -6.64 -15.07
N GLY A 10 -6.24 -7.00 -15.71
CA GLY A 10 -7.41 -6.12 -15.77
C GLY A 10 -8.14 -5.89 -14.44
N SER A 11 -7.86 -6.75 -13.42
CA SER A 11 -8.43 -6.61 -12.07
C SER A 11 -7.49 -5.93 -11.08
N VAL A 12 -6.25 -5.65 -11.48
CA VAL A 12 -5.23 -5.04 -10.62
C VAL A 12 -5.01 -3.58 -11.03
N THR A 13 -5.41 -2.67 -10.16
CA THR A 13 -5.14 -1.23 -10.32
C THR A 13 -3.82 -0.91 -9.63
N VAL A 14 -2.84 -0.43 -10.40
CA VAL A 14 -1.55 0.05 -9.87
C VAL A 14 -1.46 1.55 -10.13
N TRP A 15 -1.27 2.35 -9.09
CA TRP A 15 -1.19 3.82 -9.16
C TRP A 15 -2.42 4.50 -9.78
N ASN A 16 -3.61 3.99 -9.51
CA ASN A 16 -4.87 4.43 -10.14
C ASN A 16 -4.91 4.26 -11.67
N VAL A 17 -4.00 3.49 -12.24
CA VAL A 17 -3.98 3.13 -13.66
C VAL A 17 -4.28 1.63 -13.78
N ASN A 18 -5.28 1.29 -14.58
CA ASN A 18 -5.56 -0.09 -14.95
C ASN A 18 -4.69 -0.45 -16.17
N ALA A 19 -3.95 -1.54 -16.06
CA ALA A 19 -3.22 -2.07 -17.20
C ALA A 19 -4.19 -2.93 -18.03
N PHE A 20 -4.36 -2.60 -19.30
CA PHE A 20 -5.09 -3.48 -20.20
C PHE A 20 -4.27 -4.76 -20.45
N PRO A 21 -4.93 -5.92 -20.57
CA PRO A 21 -4.23 -7.17 -20.92
C PRO A 21 -3.39 -7.10 -22.21
N SER A 22 -3.74 -6.18 -23.13
CA SER A 22 -2.99 -5.89 -24.35
C SER A 22 -1.66 -5.18 -24.11
N ASP A 23 -1.55 -4.40 -23.02
CA ASP A 23 -0.37 -3.56 -22.75
C ASP A 23 0.75 -4.37 -22.08
N ILE A 24 0.40 -5.54 -21.52
CA ILE A 24 1.36 -6.47 -20.94
C ILE A 24 1.92 -7.36 -22.04
N VAL A 25 2.81 -6.77 -22.84
CA VAL A 25 3.57 -7.50 -23.84
C VAL A 25 4.99 -7.68 -23.31
N PRO A 26 5.44 -8.93 -23.10
CA PRO A 26 6.83 -9.15 -22.68
C PRO A 26 7.77 -8.71 -23.78
N SER A 27 8.76 -7.92 -23.46
CA SER A 27 9.84 -7.59 -24.40
C SER A 27 10.46 -8.90 -24.92
N PRO A 28 10.51 -9.16 -26.23
CA PRO A 28 11.03 -10.41 -26.79
C PRO A 28 12.46 -10.68 -26.33
N TRP A 29 13.28 -9.63 -26.24
CA TRP A 29 14.66 -9.71 -25.78
C TRP A 29 14.78 -10.12 -24.30
N LEU A 30 14.00 -9.50 -23.40
CA LEU A 30 13.99 -9.86 -21.99
C LEU A 30 13.45 -11.28 -21.78
N THR A 31 12.45 -11.69 -22.53
CA THR A 31 11.91 -13.05 -22.47
C THR A 31 12.95 -14.08 -22.92
N ALA A 32 13.65 -13.82 -24.01
CA ALA A 32 14.73 -14.67 -24.49
C ALA A 32 15.90 -14.72 -23.49
N LEU A 33 16.28 -13.57 -22.92
CA LEU A 33 17.32 -13.49 -21.90
C LEU A 33 16.96 -14.33 -20.67
N ILE A 34 15.76 -14.20 -20.13
CA ILE A 34 15.29 -14.98 -18.98
C ILE A 34 15.20 -16.46 -19.32
N ALA A 35 14.65 -16.82 -20.50
CA ALA A 35 14.53 -18.19 -20.95
C ALA A 35 15.88 -18.88 -21.12
N LEU A 36 16.94 -18.14 -21.44
CA LEU A 36 18.30 -18.67 -21.55
C LEU A 36 19.07 -18.63 -20.22
N ALA A 37 18.99 -17.52 -19.49
CA ALA A 37 19.75 -17.31 -18.25
C ALA A 37 19.29 -18.24 -17.12
N VAL A 38 17.99 -18.50 -16.98
CA VAL A 38 17.47 -19.36 -15.91
C VAL A 38 17.94 -20.83 -16.07
N PRO A 39 17.79 -21.47 -17.24
CA PRO A 39 18.36 -22.81 -17.44
C PRO A 39 19.89 -22.83 -17.38
N ALA A 40 20.58 -21.82 -17.93
CA ALA A 40 22.03 -21.75 -17.89
C ALA A 40 22.57 -21.65 -16.45
N THR A 41 21.94 -20.84 -15.60
CA THR A 41 22.28 -20.76 -14.17
C THR A 41 21.97 -22.06 -13.45
N ALA A 42 20.83 -22.71 -13.73
CA ALA A 42 20.49 -24.01 -13.15
C ALA A 42 21.53 -25.09 -13.52
N VAL A 43 21.89 -25.18 -14.81
CA VAL A 43 22.92 -26.10 -15.29
C VAL A 43 24.29 -25.77 -14.69
N GLY A 44 24.65 -24.47 -14.65
CA GLY A 44 25.92 -24.02 -14.03
C GLY A 44 26.03 -24.40 -12.57
N VAL A 45 24.97 -24.19 -11.77
CA VAL A 45 24.91 -24.59 -10.35
C VAL A 45 24.99 -26.12 -10.23
N THR A 46 24.30 -26.86 -11.08
CA THR A 46 24.31 -28.33 -11.07
C THR A 46 25.71 -28.87 -11.39
N LEU A 47 26.36 -28.36 -12.43
CA LEU A 47 27.74 -28.73 -12.79
C LEU A 47 28.73 -28.36 -11.69
N PHE A 48 28.58 -27.20 -11.06
CA PHE A 48 29.42 -26.77 -9.95
C PHE A 48 29.26 -27.68 -8.74
N THR A 49 28.05 -28.11 -8.41
CA THR A 49 27.78 -29.03 -7.29
C THR A 49 28.27 -30.44 -7.61
N LEU A 50 28.19 -30.91 -8.87
CA LEU A 50 28.68 -32.22 -9.29
C LEU A 50 30.20 -32.32 -9.37
N ARG A 51 30.93 -31.21 -9.51
CA ARG A 51 32.42 -31.21 -9.47
C ARG A 51 33.02 -31.79 -8.19
N GLY A 52 32.23 -31.82 -7.10
CA GLY A 52 32.66 -32.41 -5.82
C GLY A 52 32.29 -33.88 -5.65
N VAL A 53 31.55 -34.48 -6.59
CA VAL A 53 31.14 -35.88 -6.55
C VAL A 53 32.18 -36.70 -7.31
N SER A 54 33.22 -37.13 -6.61
CA SER A 54 34.17 -38.15 -7.12
C SER A 54 33.41 -39.50 -7.11
N ILE A 55 33.03 -39.97 -8.28
CA ILE A 55 32.47 -41.31 -8.46
C ILE A 55 33.66 -42.27 -8.47
N GLU A 56 33.97 -42.87 -7.32
CA GLU A 56 34.88 -44.01 -7.31
C GLU A 56 34.15 -45.24 -7.87
N PRO A 57 34.72 -45.92 -8.88
CA PRO A 57 34.04 -47.01 -9.63
C PRO A 57 33.89 -48.32 -8.84
N LEU A 58 34.26 -48.41 -7.59
CA LEU A 58 34.28 -49.66 -6.80
C LEU A 58 33.34 -49.70 -5.57
N GLY A 59 32.32 -48.87 -5.50
CA GLY A 59 31.22 -49.07 -4.55
C GLY A 59 31.55 -49.05 -3.05
N VAL A 60 32.79 -48.78 -2.63
CA VAL A 60 33.16 -48.67 -1.23
C VAL A 60 32.93 -47.23 -0.77
N VAL A 61 31.77 -46.97 -0.20
CA VAL A 61 31.47 -45.71 0.48
C VAL A 61 32.36 -45.57 1.69
N ARG A 62 33.53 -45.00 1.51
CA ARG A 62 34.33 -44.50 2.61
C ARG A 62 33.61 -43.35 3.26
N ASN A 63 32.93 -43.60 4.38
CA ASN A 63 32.34 -42.57 5.21
C ASN A 63 33.44 -41.61 5.66
N ALA A 64 33.74 -40.60 4.85
CA ALA A 64 34.62 -39.51 5.23
C ALA A 64 34.05 -38.89 6.48
N ALA A 65 34.78 -38.93 7.59
CA ALA A 65 34.39 -38.33 8.85
C ALA A 65 33.90 -36.92 8.62
N PRO A 66 32.75 -36.51 9.16
CA PRO A 66 32.15 -35.22 8.87
C PRO A 66 33.15 -34.13 9.28
N ARG A 67 33.74 -33.45 8.29
CA ARG A 67 34.61 -32.31 8.53
C ARG A 67 33.84 -31.31 9.39
N ARG A 68 34.33 -30.97 10.59
CA ARG A 68 33.78 -29.94 11.46
C ARG A 68 33.59 -28.67 10.65
N ARG A 69 32.34 -28.28 10.45
CA ARG A 69 31.97 -27.10 9.65
C ARG A 69 32.50 -25.87 10.35
N ARG A 70 33.45 -25.15 9.74
CA ARG A 70 34.04 -23.93 10.30
C ARG A 70 32.96 -22.87 10.42
N LEU A 71 32.71 -22.38 11.63
CA LEU A 71 31.63 -21.43 11.94
C LEU A 71 32.00 -20.00 11.57
N TRP A 72 33.30 -19.67 11.67
CA TRP A 72 33.78 -18.30 11.59
C TRP A 72 33.35 -17.56 10.29
N TRP A 73 33.49 -18.19 9.11
CA TRP A 73 33.12 -17.57 7.83
C TRP A 73 31.61 -17.37 7.66
N ARG A 74 30.79 -18.21 8.33
CA ARG A 74 29.33 -18.11 8.30
C ARG A 74 28.80 -16.96 9.15
N VAL A 75 29.52 -16.66 10.25
CA VAL A 75 29.23 -15.49 11.10
C VAL A 75 29.86 -14.23 10.49
N ALA A 76 31.00 -14.36 9.81
CA ALA A 76 31.66 -13.22 9.16
C ALA A 76 30.77 -12.54 8.11
N LEU A 77 29.96 -13.30 7.36
CA LEU A 77 29.06 -12.75 6.34
C LEU A 77 28.01 -11.80 6.91
N PRO A 78 27.15 -12.20 7.89
CA PRO A 78 26.17 -11.29 8.44
C PRO A 78 26.83 -10.15 9.23
N VAL A 79 27.95 -10.37 9.90
CA VAL A 79 28.70 -9.31 10.60
C VAL A 79 29.23 -8.27 9.60
N ALA A 80 29.84 -8.71 8.50
CA ALA A 80 30.30 -7.81 7.43
C ALA A 80 29.12 -7.04 6.80
N GLY A 81 27.98 -7.71 6.59
CA GLY A 81 26.77 -7.06 6.10
C GLY A 81 26.25 -5.99 7.05
N VAL A 82 26.17 -6.28 8.35
CA VAL A 82 25.76 -5.31 9.37
C VAL A 82 26.76 -4.15 9.48
N ALA A 83 28.08 -4.44 9.46
CA ALA A 83 29.11 -3.41 9.49
C ALA A 83 29.02 -2.48 8.27
N LEU A 84 28.77 -3.05 7.08
CA LEU A 84 28.56 -2.27 5.86
C LEU A 84 27.33 -1.38 5.96
N LEU A 85 26.21 -1.87 6.47
CA LEU A 85 25.00 -1.09 6.69
C LEU A 85 25.23 0.02 7.70
N LEU A 86 25.83 -0.28 8.85
CA LEU A 86 26.10 0.71 9.89
C LEU A 86 27.09 1.80 9.43
N SER A 87 28.02 1.49 8.52
CA SER A 87 28.93 2.48 7.94
C SER A 87 28.24 3.56 7.11
N GLN A 88 27.00 3.31 6.68
CA GLN A 88 26.17 4.25 5.94
C GLN A 88 25.20 5.06 6.85
N SER A 89 25.12 4.73 8.15
CA SER A 89 24.25 5.45 9.08
C SER A 89 24.72 6.93 9.21
N GLY A 90 23.78 7.86 9.08
CA GLY A 90 24.04 9.32 9.09
C GLY A 90 24.55 9.91 7.77
N LYS A 91 24.78 9.13 6.73
CA LYS A 91 25.23 9.60 5.41
C LYS A 91 24.11 9.54 4.34
N VAL A 92 22.96 9.03 4.69
CA VAL A 92 21.79 8.93 3.80
C VAL A 92 21.26 10.36 3.58
N GLY A 93 21.45 10.89 2.38
CA GLY A 93 21.06 12.26 2.02
C GLY A 93 22.22 13.19 1.62
N MET A 94 23.47 12.85 1.91
CA MET A 94 24.65 13.68 1.58
C MET A 94 25.62 13.07 0.55
N ALA A 95 25.47 11.78 0.22
CA ALA A 95 26.35 11.07 -0.70
C ALA A 95 25.64 10.78 -2.02
N ASP A 96 26.45 10.57 -3.06
CA ASP A 96 26.00 10.16 -4.39
C ASP A 96 25.00 8.99 -4.28
N THR A 97 23.72 9.27 -4.55
CA THR A 97 22.56 8.44 -4.17
C THR A 97 22.67 7.01 -4.71
N ARG A 98 23.31 6.82 -5.85
CA ARG A 98 23.49 5.50 -6.48
C ARG A 98 24.46 4.60 -5.72
N ILE A 99 25.63 5.11 -5.34
CA ILE A 99 26.66 4.32 -4.63
C ILE A 99 26.17 3.92 -3.24
N ALA A 100 25.48 4.82 -2.53
CA ALA A 100 24.88 4.51 -1.23
C ALA A 100 23.82 3.40 -1.34
N THR A 101 22.95 3.45 -2.36
CA THR A 101 21.93 2.43 -2.61
C THR A 101 22.54 1.05 -2.85
N TYR A 102 23.59 0.94 -3.67
CA TYR A 102 24.28 -0.34 -3.92
C TYR A 102 24.94 -0.90 -2.65
N ARG A 103 25.53 -0.06 -1.81
CA ARG A 103 26.15 -0.51 -0.54
C ARG A 103 25.09 -1.00 0.45
N ILE A 104 23.95 -0.34 0.54
CA ILE A 104 22.83 -0.77 1.39
C ILE A 104 22.27 -2.10 0.88
N ALA A 105 22.03 -2.21 -0.42
CA ALA A 105 21.56 -3.46 -1.03
C ALA A 105 22.55 -4.62 -0.80
N LEU A 106 23.85 -4.40 -1.02
CA LEU A 106 24.89 -5.40 -0.77
C LEU A 106 24.94 -5.81 0.70
N GLY A 107 24.87 -4.85 1.63
CA GLY A 107 24.86 -5.13 3.07
C GLY A 107 23.66 -6.00 3.47
N ALA A 108 22.45 -5.67 2.97
CA ALA A 108 21.24 -6.45 3.23
C ALA A 108 21.36 -7.88 2.65
N VAL A 109 21.85 -8.02 1.43
CA VAL A 109 22.10 -9.34 0.80
C VAL A 109 23.11 -10.17 1.61
N LEU A 110 24.21 -9.57 2.06
CA LEU A 110 25.21 -10.27 2.89
C LEU A 110 24.61 -10.76 4.20
N VAL A 111 23.75 -9.97 4.86
CA VAL A 111 23.04 -10.39 6.08
C VAL A 111 22.12 -11.57 5.77
N LEU A 112 21.29 -11.49 4.73
CA LEU A 112 20.36 -12.56 4.37
C LEU A 112 21.07 -13.86 3.96
N VAL A 113 22.15 -13.77 3.19
CA VAL A 113 23.00 -14.91 2.83
C VAL A 113 23.66 -15.50 4.07
N GLY A 114 24.14 -14.65 4.99
CA GLY A 114 24.73 -15.07 6.25
C GLY A 114 23.74 -15.81 7.16
N ILE A 115 22.51 -15.32 7.29
CA ILE A 115 21.42 -16.00 8.03
C ILE A 115 21.19 -17.41 7.44
N THR A 116 21.14 -17.50 6.11
CA THR A 116 20.96 -18.78 5.42
C THR A 116 22.13 -19.74 5.67
N ALA A 117 23.35 -19.23 5.64
CA ALA A 117 24.56 -20.03 5.89
C ALA A 117 24.66 -20.54 7.34
N LEU A 118 24.03 -19.84 8.29
CA LEU A 118 23.96 -20.25 9.70
C LEU A 118 22.94 -21.38 9.94
N LEU A 119 21.89 -21.47 9.14
CA LEU A 119 20.80 -22.43 9.36
C LEU A 119 21.26 -23.89 9.45
N PRO A 120 22.11 -24.44 8.53
CA PRO A 120 22.55 -25.84 8.62
C PRO A 120 23.36 -26.14 9.89
N TRP A 121 24.12 -25.16 10.36
CA TRP A 121 24.86 -25.28 11.61
C TRP A 121 23.92 -25.24 12.82
N LEU A 122 22.95 -24.33 12.83
CA LEU A 122 21.97 -24.23 13.90
C LEU A 122 21.16 -25.52 14.04
N VAL A 123 20.65 -26.03 12.91
CA VAL A 123 19.90 -27.30 12.89
C VAL A 123 20.77 -28.44 13.44
N GLU A 124 22.03 -28.56 13.01
CA GLU A 124 22.96 -29.58 13.49
C GLU A 124 23.22 -29.43 14.99
N ALA A 125 23.51 -28.23 15.47
CA ALA A 125 23.82 -27.96 16.87
C ALA A 125 22.62 -28.22 17.80
N VAL A 126 21.40 -27.91 17.37
CA VAL A 126 20.20 -28.18 18.15
C VAL A 126 19.85 -29.67 18.12
N VAL A 127 19.86 -30.30 16.94
CA VAL A 127 19.47 -31.70 16.77
C VAL A 127 20.45 -32.64 17.52
N GLN A 128 21.73 -32.29 17.60
CA GLN A 128 22.71 -33.08 18.40
C GLN A 128 22.45 -33.04 19.91
N ARG A 129 21.79 -31.97 20.41
CA ARG A 129 21.41 -31.81 21.83
C ARG A 129 20.10 -32.46 22.18
N LEU A 130 19.25 -32.76 21.19
CA LEU A 130 17.97 -33.40 21.41
C LEU A 130 18.16 -34.86 21.74
N ARG A 131 17.74 -35.27 22.94
CA ARG A 131 17.85 -36.65 23.46
C ARG A 131 16.56 -37.02 24.19
N GLY A 132 16.19 -38.31 24.15
CA GLY A 132 14.95 -38.79 24.84
C GLY A 132 13.68 -38.50 24.07
N GLY A 133 12.53 -38.76 24.71
CA GLY A 133 11.19 -38.54 24.16
C GLY A 133 10.50 -39.79 23.65
N PRO A 134 9.24 -39.70 23.14
CA PRO A 134 8.47 -40.83 22.61
C PRO A 134 9.12 -41.41 21.33
N VAL A 135 8.82 -42.66 21.02
CA VAL A 135 9.41 -43.40 19.90
C VAL A 135 9.39 -42.66 18.56
N PRO A 136 8.28 -41.99 18.14
CA PRO A 136 8.26 -41.22 16.89
C PRO A 136 9.28 -40.06 16.87
N TRP A 137 9.45 -39.41 18.01
CA TRP A 137 10.43 -38.32 18.20
C TRP A 137 11.87 -38.83 18.11
N GLN A 138 12.19 -39.93 18.82
CA GLN A 138 13.53 -40.52 18.76
C GLN A 138 13.92 -40.93 17.34
N LEU A 139 12.99 -41.54 16.59
CA LEU A 139 13.19 -41.92 15.18
C LEU A 139 13.45 -40.67 14.31
N ALA A 140 12.68 -39.61 14.53
CA ALA A 140 12.86 -38.35 13.81
C ALA A 140 14.22 -37.71 14.09
N VAL A 141 14.60 -37.58 15.37
CA VAL A 141 15.86 -36.98 15.81
C VAL A 141 17.09 -37.77 15.28
N ARG A 142 17.07 -39.11 15.42
CA ARG A 142 18.14 -39.94 14.87
C ARG A 142 18.33 -39.77 13.38
N ARG A 143 17.24 -39.66 12.65
CA ARG A 143 17.29 -39.46 11.21
C ARG A 143 17.77 -38.07 10.83
N LEU A 144 17.34 -37.02 11.56
CA LEU A 144 17.85 -35.67 11.38
C LEU A 144 19.35 -35.58 11.69
N GLN A 145 19.86 -36.33 12.68
CA GLN A 145 21.28 -36.40 12.98
C GLN A 145 22.10 -36.94 11.80
N LEU A 146 21.53 -37.87 11.02
CA LEU A 146 22.18 -38.46 9.85
C LEU A 146 22.04 -37.59 8.57
N SER A 147 21.00 -36.78 8.44
CA SER A 147 20.66 -36.03 7.21
C SER A 147 20.33 -34.55 7.43
N SER A 148 20.85 -33.92 8.47
CA SER A 148 20.58 -32.53 8.84
C SER A 148 20.79 -31.50 7.72
N GLY A 149 21.80 -31.71 6.87
CA GLY A 149 22.13 -30.79 5.79
C GLY A 149 21.12 -30.72 4.65
N ALA A 150 20.42 -31.83 4.34
CA ALA A 150 19.38 -31.84 3.31
C ALA A 150 18.13 -31.11 3.80
N ALA A 151 17.70 -31.36 5.05
CA ALA A 151 16.57 -30.71 5.65
C ALA A 151 16.76 -29.18 5.79
N ALA A 152 17.96 -28.75 6.20
CA ALA A 152 18.29 -27.34 6.29
C ALA A 152 18.25 -26.61 4.93
N ARG A 153 18.73 -27.25 3.86
CA ARG A 153 18.68 -26.67 2.51
C ARG A 153 17.24 -26.49 2.01
N ALA A 154 16.37 -27.45 2.29
CA ALA A 154 14.95 -27.37 1.90
C ALA A 154 14.24 -26.16 2.52
N VAL A 155 14.61 -25.76 3.74
CA VAL A 155 13.98 -24.66 4.49
C VAL A 155 14.65 -23.31 4.24
N SER A 156 15.90 -23.31 3.73
CA SER A 156 16.71 -22.09 3.60
C SER A 156 16.04 -20.97 2.78
N GLY A 157 15.31 -21.31 1.72
CA GLY A 157 14.60 -20.35 0.90
C GLY A 157 13.48 -19.62 1.66
N ILE A 158 12.70 -20.35 2.45
CA ILE A 158 11.63 -19.76 3.29
C ILE A 158 12.24 -18.82 4.34
N VAL A 159 13.37 -19.21 4.94
CA VAL A 159 14.08 -18.40 5.95
C VAL A 159 14.51 -17.06 5.38
N VAL A 160 15.12 -17.04 4.19
CA VAL A 160 15.53 -15.79 3.51
C VAL A 160 14.35 -14.91 3.19
N ALA A 161 13.32 -15.50 2.56
CA ALA A 161 12.12 -14.77 2.16
C ALA A 161 11.40 -14.17 3.39
N ALA A 162 11.27 -14.95 4.47
CA ALA A 162 10.66 -14.49 5.71
C ALA A 162 11.49 -13.40 6.40
N ALA A 163 12.81 -13.60 6.53
CA ALA A 163 13.68 -12.61 7.16
C ALA A 163 13.70 -11.27 6.39
N GLY A 164 13.79 -11.33 5.07
CA GLY A 164 13.71 -10.15 4.21
C GLY A 164 12.36 -9.43 4.31
N ALA A 165 11.28 -10.20 4.28
CA ALA A 165 9.93 -9.64 4.40
C ALA A 165 9.68 -8.98 5.76
N ILE A 166 10.14 -9.59 6.86
CA ILE A 166 10.05 -9.03 8.21
C ILE A 166 10.80 -7.70 8.28
N ALA A 167 12.05 -7.67 7.81
CA ALA A 167 12.87 -6.46 7.81
C ALA A 167 12.24 -5.33 7.01
N LEU A 168 11.72 -5.62 5.81
CA LEU A 168 11.04 -4.65 4.97
C LEU A 168 9.72 -4.18 5.56
N GLN A 169 8.93 -5.09 6.14
CA GLN A 169 7.68 -4.73 6.80
C GLN A 169 7.89 -3.80 7.99
N MET A 170 8.94 -4.03 8.79
CA MET A 170 9.33 -3.13 9.88
C MET A 170 9.73 -1.75 9.34
N LEU A 171 10.52 -1.70 8.26
CA LEU A 171 10.92 -0.46 7.62
C LEU A 171 9.70 0.30 7.08
N PHE A 172 8.81 -0.35 6.33
CA PHE A 172 7.60 0.28 5.79
C PHE A 172 6.66 0.78 6.88
N SER A 173 6.53 0.03 7.97
CA SER A 173 5.73 0.47 9.12
C SER A 173 6.29 1.74 9.76
N ALA A 174 7.59 1.86 9.87
CA ALA A 174 8.25 3.01 10.50
C ALA A 174 8.26 4.27 9.64
N VAL A 175 8.32 4.13 8.31
CA VAL A 175 8.29 5.28 7.39
C VAL A 175 6.88 5.66 6.95
N GLN A 176 5.86 4.92 7.34
CA GLN A 176 4.46 5.14 6.92
C GLN A 176 3.97 6.55 7.26
N SER A 177 4.38 7.11 8.40
CA SER A 177 4.02 8.47 8.81
C SER A 177 4.56 9.54 7.86
N ASP A 178 5.70 9.32 7.22
CA ASP A 178 6.32 10.28 6.31
C ASP A 178 5.57 10.37 4.97
N PHE A 179 4.80 9.34 4.65
CA PHE A 179 3.94 9.27 3.46
C PHE A 179 2.47 9.59 3.74
N MET A 180 2.17 10.10 4.95
CA MET A 180 0.89 10.71 5.29
C MET A 180 1.04 12.22 5.14
N LYS A 181 0.43 12.79 4.11
CA LYS A 181 0.42 14.23 3.89
C LYS A 181 -0.81 14.83 4.58
N PRO A 182 -0.66 15.88 5.39
CA PRO A 182 -1.82 16.62 5.88
C PRO A 182 -2.53 17.24 4.70
N THR A 183 -3.82 17.04 4.59
CA THR A 183 -4.63 17.58 3.48
C THR A 183 -4.94 19.06 3.66
N GLY A 184 -4.78 19.59 4.88
CA GLY A 184 -5.25 20.91 5.25
C GLY A 184 -6.76 20.98 5.49
N MET A 185 -7.48 19.85 5.34
CA MET A 185 -8.92 19.75 5.63
C MET A 185 -9.18 19.72 7.13
N ASP A 186 -10.30 20.32 7.54
CA ASP A 186 -10.74 20.35 8.94
C ASP A 186 -12.00 19.50 9.13
N VAL A 187 -11.78 18.23 9.49
CA VAL A 187 -12.86 17.23 9.69
C VAL A 187 -13.75 17.56 10.89
N ALA A 188 -13.29 18.42 11.82
CA ALA A 188 -14.10 18.82 12.96
C ALA A 188 -15.22 19.79 12.55
N ARG A 189 -15.00 20.58 11.48
CA ARG A 189 -16.00 21.55 10.97
C ARG A 189 -16.97 20.92 9.99
N ALA A 190 -16.51 19.98 9.13
CA ALA A 190 -17.35 19.22 8.20
C ALA A 190 -16.71 17.86 7.89
N GLN A 191 -17.51 16.85 7.54
CA GLN A 191 -17.05 15.51 7.19
C GLN A 191 -17.29 15.17 5.73
N LEU A 192 -18.27 15.82 5.08
CA LEU A 192 -18.58 15.61 3.67
C LEU A 192 -18.63 16.95 2.93
N GLU A 193 -18.29 16.92 1.65
CA GLU A 193 -18.49 18.02 0.72
C GLU A 193 -19.24 17.54 -0.52
N THR A 194 -20.17 18.38 -1.00
CA THR A 194 -20.86 18.20 -2.26
C THR A 194 -20.70 19.45 -3.13
N ASN A 195 -20.61 19.25 -4.43
CA ASN A 195 -20.53 20.33 -5.42
C ASN A 195 -21.37 19.93 -6.64
N ALA A 196 -22.56 20.49 -6.72
CA ALA A 196 -23.53 20.20 -7.76
C ALA A 196 -23.75 21.43 -8.67
N SER A 197 -23.77 21.22 -9.97
CA SER A 197 -24.19 22.26 -10.91
C SER A 197 -25.71 22.43 -10.83
N ALA A 198 -26.17 23.66 -10.81
CA ALA A 198 -27.59 23.96 -10.77
C ALA A 198 -28.01 24.73 -12.05
N LYS A 199 -29.29 24.63 -12.40
CA LYS A 199 -29.87 25.34 -13.55
C LYS A 199 -29.83 26.85 -13.34
N ASP A 200 -30.18 27.28 -12.14
CA ASP A 200 -30.23 28.67 -11.69
C ASP A 200 -29.96 28.75 -10.19
N GLY A 201 -29.87 29.94 -9.64
CA GLY A 201 -29.57 30.13 -8.24
C GLY A 201 -30.68 29.68 -7.29
N SER A 202 -31.94 29.64 -7.73
CA SER A 202 -33.04 29.12 -6.91
C SER A 202 -32.96 27.61 -6.76
N ALA A 203 -32.64 26.89 -7.84
CA ALA A 203 -32.36 25.46 -7.80
C ALA A 203 -31.15 25.14 -6.91
N ALA A 204 -30.08 25.95 -6.99
CA ALA A 204 -28.90 25.80 -6.11
C ALA A 204 -29.26 25.97 -4.64
N ARG A 205 -30.12 26.94 -4.31
CA ARG A 205 -30.63 27.16 -2.93
C ARG A 205 -31.42 25.95 -2.44
N GLU A 206 -32.35 25.45 -3.22
CA GLU A 206 -33.14 24.27 -2.89
C GLU A 206 -32.27 23.04 -2.63
N MET A 207 -31.20 22.85 -3.43
CA MET A 207 -30.25 21.77 -3.21
C MET A 207 -29.59 21.88 -1.83
N ILE A 208 -29.16 23.07 -1.40
CA ILE A 208 -28.53 23.31 -0.09
C ILE A 208 -29.53 23.04 1.03
N GLU A 209 -30.77 23.49 0.89
CA GLU A 209 -31.83 23.28 1.89
C GLU A 209 -32.13 21.79 2.11
N LYS A 210 -32.13 20.98 1.04
CA LYS A 210 -32.30 19.52 1.15
C LYS A 210 -31.25 18.84 2.04
N TYR A 211 -30.00 19.32 2.03
CA TYR A 211 -28.99 18.79 2.93
C TYR A 211 -29.27 19.13 4.39
N SER A 212 -29.72 20.35 4.67
CA SER A 212 -30.07 20.78 6.03
C SER A 212 -31.23 19.99 6.62
N ALA A 213 -32.15 19.53 5.77
CA ALA A 213 -33.28 18.69 6.15
C ALA A 213 -32.93 17.18 6.24
N THR A 214 -31.72 16.78 5.90
CA THR A 214 -31.34 15.37 5.87
C THR A 214 -31.07 14.82 7.27
N LYS A 215 -31.59 13.62 7.56
CA LYS A 215 -31.40 12.93 8.82
C LYS A 215 -29.91 12.73 9.12
N GLY A 216 -29.49 13.07 10.34
CA GLY A 216 -28.10 12.92 10.79
C GLY A 216 -27.17 14.05 10.33
N VAL A 217 -27.71 15.10 9.71
CA VAL A 217 -26.96 16.34 9.45
C VAL A 217 -27.12 17.28 10.63
N GLN A 218 -26.00 17.66 11.26
CA GLN A 218 -25.97 18.60 12.38
C GLN A 218 -25.88 20.06 11.91
N GLY A 219 -25.23 20.29 10.77
CA GLY A 219 -25.07 21.61 10.19
C GLY A 219 -24.56 21.55 8.76
N VAL A 220 -24.86 22.59 8.00
CA VAL A 220 -24.45 22.74 6.61
C VAL A 220 -23.82 24.11 6.42
N ILE A 221 -22.58 24.14 5.94
CA ILE A 221 -21.97 25.36 5.40
C ILE A 221 -22.30 25.35 3.91
N GLY A 222 -23.45 25.92 3.57
CA GLY A 222 -23.98 25.90 2.21
C GLY A 222 -23.82 27.25 1.54
N PHE A 223 -23.41 27.25 0.29
CA PHE A 223 -23.29 28.46 -0.51
C PHE A 223 -23.46 28.21 -2.00
N ILE A 224 -23.95 29.25 -2.70
CA ILE A 224 -24.08 29.29 -4.14
C ILE A 224 -22.83 29.98 -4.69
N GLU A 225 -22.14 29.32 -5.59
CA GLU A 225 -21.00 29.89 -6.33
C GLU A 225 -21.43 30.20 -7.77
N ALA A 226 -21.08 31.38 -8.25
CA ALA A 226 -21.22 31.75 -9.65
C ALA A 226 -20.04 32.67 -10.06
N ASP A 227 -19.67 32.61 -11.33
CA ASP A 227 -18.67 33.53 -11.87
C ASP A 227 -19.37 34.84 -12.27
N VAL A 228 -18.71 35.95 -12.03
CA VAL A 228 -19.13 37.28 -12.49
C VAL A 228 -17.99 37.95 -13.22
N GLU A 229 -18.33 38.73 -14.26
CA GLU A 229 -17.30 39.39 -15.08
C GLU A 229 -17.40 40.90 -15.03
N ARG A 230 -16.31 41.58 -15.38
CA ARG A 230 -16.33 43.02 -15.62
C ARG A 230 -17.25 43.34 -16.83
N PRO A 231 -18.23 44.23 -16.69
CA PRO A 231 -19.11 44.59 -17.78
C PRO A 231 -18.36 45.44 -18.84
N GLY A 232 -18.92 45.45 -20.05
CA GLY A 232 -18.43 46.25 -21.16
C GLY A 232 -17.54 45.49 -22.15
N PRO A 233 -17.01 46.18 -23.16
CA PRO A 233 -16.19 45.56 -24.20
C PRO A 233 -14.82 45.11 -23.65
N LEU A 234 -14.20 44.16 -24.35
CA LEU A 234 -12.84 43.76 -24.10
C LEU A 234 -11.90 44.95 -24.37
N ARG A 235 -10.91 45.16 -23.51
CA ARG A 235 -9.88 46.13 -23.73
C ARG A 235 -8.82 45.57 -24.68
N SER A 236 -8.06 46.49 -25.32
CA SER A 236 -6.98 46.09 -26.22
C SER A 236 -5.98 45.19 -25.46
N GLY A 237 -5.71 44.01 -26.01
CA GLY A 237 -4.83 43.00 -25.40
C GLY A 237 -5.51 42.03 -24.43
N GLU A 238 -6.80 42.18 -24.13
CA GLU A 238 -7.56 41.22 -23.30
C GLU A 238 -8.15 40.14 -24.19
N GLY A 239 -7.82 38.87 -23.94
CA GLY A 239 -8.46 37.72 -24.59
C GLY A 239 -9.87 37.45 -24.05
N TYR A 240 -10.13 37.83 -22.79
CA TYR A 240 -11.43 37.67 -22.08
C TYR A 240 -11.57 38.77 -21.02
N ALA A 241 -12.79 39.08 -20.61
CA ALA A 241 -13.04 40.03 -19.54
C ALA A 241 -12.58 39.42 -18.18
N PRO A 242 -12.02 40.23 -17.28
CA PRO A 242 -11.70 39.76 -15.93
C PRO A 242 -12.94 39.22 -15.24
N ILE A 243 -12.83 38.01 -14.69
CA ILE A 243 -13.87 37.34 -13.92
C ILE A 243 -13.46 37.24 -12.46
N THR A 244 -14.43 37.24 -11.57
CA THR A 244 -14.25 36.90 -10.16
C THR A 244 -15.39 36.04 -9.67
N GLN A 245 -15.24 35.44 -8.51
CA GLN A 245 -16.24 34.59 -7.91
C GLN A 245 -17.26 35.41 -7.14
N LEU A 246 -18.53 35.06 -7.28
CA LEU A 246 -19.61 35.50 -6.43
C LEU A 246 -20.07 34.32 -5.58
N THR A 247 -20.00 34.47 -4.26
CA THR A 247 -20.46 33.52 -3.28
C THR A 247 -21.68 34.05 -2.55
N VAL A 248 -22.80 33.35 -2.62
CA VAL A 248 -24.01 33.74 -1.90
C VAL A 248 -24.36 32.71 -0.83
N ALA A 249 -24.39 33.17 0.42
CA ALA A 249 -24.67 32.30 1.56
C ALA A 249 -25.24 33.10 2.75
N ASP A 250 -25.79 32.39 3.71
CA ASP A 250 -26.19 32.97 4.99
C ASP A 250 -24.99 33.45 5.82
N CYS A 251 -25.25 34.31 6.79
CA CYS A 251 -24.21 34.86 7.65
C CYS A 251 -23.38 33.81 8.41
N PRO A 252 -23.92 32.71 8.94
CA PRO A 252 -23.14 31.65 9.53
C PRO A 252 -22.17 31.01 8.54
N SER A 253 -22.61 30.67 7.34
CA SER A 253 -21.76 30.09 6.29
C SER A 253 -20.69 31.07 5.80
N LEU A 254 -21.01 32.36 5.61
CA LEU A 254 -20.01 33.37 5.21
C LEU A 254 -18.89 33.55 6.24
N LYS A 255 -19.21 33.47 7.55
CA LYS A 255 -18.21 33.53 8.64
C LYS A 255 -17.26 32.31 8.64
N GLU A 256 -17.69 31.21 8.07
CA GLU A 256 -16.83 30.05 7.89
C GLU A 256 -15.85 30.20 6.69
N LEU A 257 -16.19 31.07 5.73
CA LEU A 257 -15.41 31.32 4.51
C LEU A 257 -14.50 32.56 4.62
N ALA A 258 -14.87 33.54 5.47
CA ALA A 258 -14.10 34.77 5.65
C ALA A 258 -14.12 35.26 7.11
N ARG A 259 -13.17 36.12 7.48
CA ARG A 259 -13.05 36.72 8.80
C ARG A 259 -14.03 37.87 8.98
N ILE A 260 -15.31 37.55 9.05
CA ILE A 260 -16.40 38.51 9.18
C ILE A 260 -16.76 38.70 10.65
N THR A 261 -16.57 39.90 11.20
CA THR A 261 -16.88 40.24 12.60
C THR A 261 -18.38 40.46 12.82
N SER A 262 -19.03 41.18 11.89
CA SER A 262 -20.47 41.44 11.93
C SER A 262 -21.10 41.17 10.57
N CYS A 263 -22.24 40.49 10.57
CA CYS A 263 -22.99 40.17 9.34
C CYS A 263 -24.46 40.28 9.64
N LYS A 264 -25.16 40.94 8.76
CA LYS A 264 -26.62 41.04 8.71
C LYS A 264 -27.11 40.66 7.31
N ASP A 265 -28.31 40.19 7.21
CA ASP A 265 -28.91 39.93 5.89
C ASP A 265 -29.01 41.24 5.10
N GLY A 266 -28.65 41.22 3.83
CA GLY A 266 -28.42 42.40 3.00
C GLY A 266 -26.96 42.88 2.92
N ASP A 267 -26.04 42.35 3.75
CA ASP A 267 -24.64 42.73 3.68
C ASP A 267 -23.91 42.08 2.51
N VAL A 268 -22.92 42.84 1.99
CA VAL A 268 -21.97 42.35 0.97
C VAL A 268 -20.54 42.57 1.45
N PHE A 269 -19.70 41.59 1.17
CA PHE A 269 -18.28 41.61 1.51
C PHE A 269 -17.44 41.37 0.26
N ILE A 270 -16.22 41.91 0.25
CA ILE A 270 -15.21 41.65 -0.77
C ILE A 270 -14.09 40.90 -0.07
N ALA A 271 -14.01 39.59 -0.33
CA ALA A 271 -13.02 38.71 0.28
C ALA A 271 -11.74 38.72 -0.55
N GLN A 272 -10.64 39.00 0.11
CA GLN A 272 -9.29 38.95 -0.47
C GLN A 272 -8.42 37.89 0.23
N THR A 273 -7.46 37.35 -0.51
CA THR A 273 -6.46 36.44 0.01
C THR A 273 -5.09 37.13 -0.04
N HIS A 274 -4.28 36.89 0.97
CA HIS A 274 -2.89 37.39 1.02
C HIS A 274 -1.94 36.22 0.74
N GLY A 275 -0.94 36.43 -0.15
CA GLY A 275 0.09 35.45 -0.47
C GLY A 275 -0.12 34.71 -1.79
N GLU A 276 0.66 33.64 -2.01
CA GLU A 276 0.71 32.88 -3.27
C GLU A 276 -0.56 32.08 -3.62
N GLU A 277 -1.49 31.90 -2.68
CA GLU A 277 -2.68 31.03 -2.85
C GLU A 277 -3.93 31.78 -3.37
N GLY A 278 -3.82 33.07 -3.70
CA GLY A 278 -4.93 33.91 -4.19
C GLY A 278 -4.70 34.50 -5.57
N PRO A 279 -5.77 34.97 -6.26
CA PRO A 279 -5.56 35.75 -7.47
C PRO A 279 -4.79 37.02 -7.15
N PRO A 280 -4.02 37.56 -8.11
CA PRO A 280 -3.33 38.84 -7.93
C PRO A 280 -4.30 39.92 -7.45
N ASP A 281 -3.91 40.73 -6.46
CA ASP A 281 -4.75 41.82 -5.93
C ASP A 281 -5.30 42.76 -7.02
N ASP A 282 -4.52 42.93 -8.10
CA ASP A 282 -4.90 43.67 -9.28
C ASP A 282 -6.14 43.08 -9.99
N PHE A 283 -6.31 41.75 -9.98
CA PHE A 283 -7.48 41.08 -10.58
C PHE A 283 -8.76 41.37 -9.80
N LEU A 284 -8.71 41.27 -8.49
CA LEU A 284 -9.84 41.60 -7.61
C LEU A 284 -10.19 43.09 -7.69
N ALA A 285 -9.17 43.96 -7.69
CA ALA A 285 -9.33 45.38 -7.81
C ALA A 285 -9.95 45.86 -9.13
N ARG A 286 -9.81 45.07 -10.21
CA ARG A 286 -10.42 45.41 -11.52
C ARG A 286 -11.90 44.97 -11.59
N THR A 287 -12.33 43.94 -10.88
CA THR A 287 -13.66 43.36 -11.03
C THR A 287 -14.56 43.62 -9.83
N ALA A 288 -14.06 43.43 -8.61
CA ALA A 288 -14.87 43.51 -7.38
C ALA A 288 -14.54 44.76 -6.58
N LYS A 289 -15.20 45.90 -6.89
CA LYS A 289 -15.12 47.12 -6.12
C LYS A 289 -16.48 47.50 -5.52
N ALA A 290 -16.49 48.07 -4.31
CA ALA A 290 -17.68 48.65 -3.73
C ALA A 290 -18.26 49.74 -4.68
N GLY A 291 -19.55 49.66 -4.97
CA GLY A 291 -20.25 50.54 -5.91
C GLY A 291 -20.08 50.18 -7.40
N ALA A 292 -19.22 49.28 -7.78
CA ALA A 292 -19.04 48.84 -9.16
C ALA A 292 -20.20 47.96 -9.66
N GLN A 293 -20.38 47.95 -10.98
CA GLN A 293 -21.26 47.02 -11.65
C GLN A 293 -20.51 45.80 -12.11
N VAL A 294 -21.09 44.63 -11.98
CA VAL A 294 -20.62 43.36 -12.51
C VAL A 294 -21.70 42.70 -13.35
N ASN A 295 -21.28 41.97 -14.37
CA ASN A 295 -22.16 41.14 -15.17
C ASN A 295 -22.25 39.74 -14.58
N ILE A 296 -23.45 39.33 -14.15
CA ILE A 296 -23.73 38.00 -13.57
C ILE A 296 -24.02 36.91 -14.61
N HIS A 297 -23.97 37.28 -15.92
CA HIS A 297 -24.03 36.38 -17.07
C HIS A 297 -22.68 36.39 -17.80
N PRO A 298 -21.57 35.88 -17.20
CA PRO A 298 -20.28 35.89 -17.84
C PRO A 298 -20.28 34.98 -19.07
N GLN A 299 -19.40 35.31 -20.01
CA GLN A 299 -19.13 34.43 -21.15
C GLN A 299 -18.29 33.26 -20.67
N SER A 300 -18.81 32.04 -20.82
CA SER A 300 -18.05 30.82 -20.50
C SER A 300 -16.85 30.67 -21.44
N TYR A 301 -15.76 30.07 -20.94
CA TYR A 301 -14.60 29.68 -21.77
C TYR A 301 -14.97 28.84 -23.00
N ARG A 302 -16.02 28.00 -22.90
CA ARG A 302 -16.53 27.19 -24.02
C ARG A 302 -17.25 27.99 -25.09
N GLU A 303 -17.55 29.25 -24.82
CA GLU A 303 -18.30 30.16 -25.69
C GLU A 303 -17.42 31.27 -26.28
N ILE A 304 -16.10 31.23 -26.03
CA ILE A 304 -15.15 32.14 -26.66
C ILE A 304 -15.27 32.00 -28.18
N GLY A 305 -15.49 33.10 -28.87
CA GLY A 305 -15.76 33.14 -30.31
C GLY A 305 -17.23 32.98 -30.72
N LYS A 306 -18.17 32.75 -29.77
CA LYS A 306 -19.60 32.77 -30.02
C LYS A 306 -20.22 34.14 -29.66
N VAL A 307 -21.48 34.33 -30.05
CA VAL A 307 -22.24 35.54 -29.69
C VAL A 307 -22.29 35.64 -28.16
N ARG A 308 -21.91 36.78 -27.62
CA ARG A 308 -21.97 37.02 -26.18
C ARG A 308 -23.43 37.02 -25.71
N PRO A 309 -23.75 36.41 -24.57
CA PRO A 309 -25.05 36.52 -23.96
C PRO A 309 -25.33 37.97 -23.56
N GLN A 310 -26.60 38.32 -23.50
CA GLN A 310 -26.99 39.67 -23.03
C GLN A 310 -26.52 39.84 -21.57
N PRO A 311 -25.85 40.96 -21.24
CA PRO A 311 -25.34 41.18 -19.90
C PRO A 311 -26.50 41.45 -18.93
N VAL A 312 -26.46 40.78 -17.79
CA VAL A 312 -27.33 41.08 -16.63
C VAL A 312 -26.46 41.73 -15.56
N LEU A 313 -26.71 43.01 -15.34
CA LEU A 313 -25.84 43.83 -14.47
C LEU A 313 -26.38 43.86 -13.05
N TRP A 314 -25.53 43.57 -12.11
CA TRP A 314 -25.75 43.77 -10.69
C TRP A 314 -24.76 44.79 -10.14
N ARG A 315 -25.25 45.71 -9.28
CA ARG A 315 -24.39 46.72 -8.64
C ARG A 315 -23.98 46.25 -7.24
N ILE A 316 -22.69 46.13 -7.00
CA ILE A 316 -22.13 45.90 -5.68
C ILE A 316 -22.49 47.08 -4.77
N PRO A 317 -23.16 46.90 -3.62
CA PRO A 317 -23.44 48.01 -2.71
C PRO A 317 -22.18 48.81 -2.34
N ALA A 318 -22.30 50.14 -2.25
CA ALA A 318 -21.20 51.00 -1.82
C ALA A 318 -20.76 50.71 -0.37
N SER A 319 -21.65 50.12 0.42
CA SER A 319 -21.40 49.66 1.79
C SER A 319 -20.64 48.32 1.89
N ALA A 320 -20.25 47.72 0.76
CA ALA A 320 -19.51 46.48 0.74
C ALA A 320 -18.19 46.61 1.49
N LYS A 321 -17.91 45.71 2.41
CA LYS A 321 -16.74 45.73 3.30
C LYS A 321 -15.64 44.80 2.79
N LEU A 322 -14.41 45.24 2.86
CA LEU A 322 -13.25 44.42 2.57
C LEU A 322 -12.99 43.50 3.76
N VAL A 323 -12.80 42.21 3.52
CA VAL A 323 -12.55 41.18 4.55
C VAL A 323 -11.48 40.20 4.09
N ASP A 324 -10.75 39.62 5.05
CA ASP A 324 -9.80 38.58 4.76
C ASP A 324 -10.50 37.23 4.62
N SER A 325 -10.12 36.48 3.59
CA SER A 325 -10.57 35.11 3.41
C SER A 325 -10.08 34.20 4.55
N ARG A 326 -10.87 33.18 4.87
CA ARG A 326 -10.53 32.13 5.82
C ARG A 326 -10.55 30.78 5.10
N ARG A 327 -9.67 29.88 5.48
CA ARG A 327 -9.71 28.52 4.95
C ARG A 327 -11.03 27.85 5.32
N ASP A 328 -11.72 27.36 4.32
CA ASP A 328 -12.91 26.53 4.49
C ASP A 328 -12.54 25.14 5.07
N PRO A 329 -13.49 24.30 5.45
CA PRO A 329 -13.20 22.94 5.91
C PRO A 329 -12.41 22.07 4.93
N MET A 330 -12.43 22.39 3.63
CA MET A 330 -11.61 21.71 2.61
C MET A 330 -10.18 22.27 2.51
N GLY A 331 -9.82 23.28 3.33
CA GLY A 331 -8.52 23.93 3.31
C GLY A 331 -8.36 24.97 2.19
N ARG A 332 -9.41 25.33 1.47
CA ARG A 332 -9.39 26.28 0.35
C ARG A 332 -9.76 27.69 0.83
N TYR A 333 -9.29 28.69 0.14
CA TYR A 333 -9.71 30.07 0.32
C TYR A 333 -10.79 30.44 -0.70
N SER A 334 -11.86 31.08 -0.24
CA SER A 334 -12.85 31.71 -1.10
C SER A 334 -12.49 33.19 -1.27
N PHE A 335 -12.52 33.69 -2.47
CA PHE A 335 -12.18 35.08 -2.80
C PHE A 335 -13.26 35.68 -3.70
N GLY A 336 -13.25 36.99 -3.87
CA GLY A 336 -14.20 37.70 -4.69
C GLY A 336 -15.34 38.30 -3.88
N ILE A 337 -16.53 38.32 -4.43
CA ILE A 337 -17.69 38.95 -3.83
C ILE A 337 -18.44 37.91 -2.99
N MET A 338 -18.72 38.25 -1.74
CA MET A 338 -19.57 37.47 -0.86
C MET A 338 -20.84 38.26 -0.50
N ALA A 339 -21.98 37.70 -0.77
CA ALA A 339 -23.26 38.35 -0.56
C ALA A 339 -24.21 37.48 0.28
N THR A 340 -25.03 38.13 1.11
CA THR A 340 -26.12 37.44 1.77
C THR A 340 -27.33 37.31 0.83
N PRO A 341 -28.26 36.37 1.09
CA PRO A 341 -29.36 36.09 0.15
C PRO A 341 -30.24 37.29 -0.22
N SER A 342 -30.43 38.25 0.70
CA SER A 342 -31.23 39.46 0.41
C SER A 342 -30.45 40.56 -0.34
N ALA A 343 -29.14 40.44 -0.47
CA ALA A 343 -28.30 41.42 -1.16
C ALA A 343 -28.34 41.28 -2.68
N ILE A 344 -28.68 40.09 -3.18
CA ILE A 344 -28.72 39.79 -4.61
C ILE A 344 -29.83 38.79 -4.93
N ASP A 345 -30.56 39.03 -6.04
CA ASP A 345 -31.40 38.01 -6.61
C ASP A 345 -30.53 36.92 -7.29
N VAL A 346 -30.60 35.70 -6.76
CA VAL A 346 -29.83 34.56 -7.28
C VAL A 346 -30.50 33.90 -8.49
N THR A 347 -31.79 34.16 -8.74
CA THR A 347 -32.56 33.52 -9.81
C THR A 347 -31.92 33.66 -11.19
N PRO A 348 -31.40 34.86 -11.59
CA PRO A 348 -30.82 35.03 -12.89
C PRO A 348 -29.34 34.59 -12.97
N LEU A 349 -28.76 33.98 -11.91
CA LEU A 349 -27.36 33.54 -11.97
C LEU A 349 -27.19 32.46 -13.04
N ARG A 350 -26.11 32.60 -13.83
CA ARG A 350 -25.82 31.66 -14.90
C ARG A 350 -24.84 30.56 -14.41
N ASP A 351 -25.19 29.32 -14.73
CA ASP A 351 -24.39 28.13 -14.40
C ASP A 351 -23.92 28.10 -12.94
N PRO A 352 -24.77 28.42 -11.95
CA PRO A 352 -24.35 28.44 -10.56
C PRO A 352 -24.09 27.02 -10.05
N ARG A 353 -23.24 26.93 -9.03
CA ARG A 353 -22.95 25.68 -8.33
C ARG A 353 -23.44 25.75 -6.90
N ALA A 354 -24.16 24.72 -6.49
CA ALA A 354 -24.51 24.53 -5.09
C ALA A 354 -23.40 23.75 -4.40
N ARG A 355 -22.76 24.40 -3.45
CA ARG A 355 -21.73 23.76 -2.62
C ARG A 355 -22.22 23.64 -1.19
N ALA A 356 -22.03 22.48 -0.60
CA ALA A 356 -22.39 22.22 0.77
C ALA A 356 -21.31 21.39 1.47
N MET A 357 -20.78 21.93 2.56
CA MET A 357 -19.92 21.20 3.47
C MET A 357 -20.76 20.79 4.67
N ILE A 358 -20.89 19.48 4.87
CA ILE A 358 -21.89 18.88 5.75
C ILE A 358 -21.23 18.40 7.02
N LYS A 359 -21.69 18.88 8.15
CA LYS A 359 -21.34 18.39 9.46
C LYS A 359 -22.33 17.32 9.89
N LEU A 360 -21.82 16.12 10.15
CA LEU A 360 -22.61 14.96 10.53
C LEU A 360 -22.75 14.85 12.07
N ASP A 361 -23.87 14.31 12.51
CA ASP A 361 -24.08 13.94 13.90
C ASP A 361 -23.45 12.57 14.17
N PRO A 362 -22.43 12.49 15.05
CA PRO A 362 -21.76 11.23 15.36
C PRO A 362 -22.66 10.22 16.10
N HIS A 363 -23.79 10.67 16.66
CA HIS A 363 -24.73 9.80 17.38
C HIS A 363 -25.77 9.15 16.46
N VAL A 364 -25.87 9.59 15.20
CA VAL A 364 -26.79 9.02 14.22
C VAL A 364 -26.04 7.99 13.36
N PRO A 365 -26.37 6.69 13.49
CA PRO A 365 -25.81 5.67 12.60
C PRO A 365 -26.09 6.00 11.14
N ASP A 366 -25.13 5.73 10.27
CA ASP A 366 -25.24 5.90 8.82
C ASP A 366 -25.58 7.33 8.35
N ALA A 367 -25.30 8.37 9.17
CA ALA A 367 -25.54 9.77 8.81
C ALA A 367 -24.90 10.14 7.46
N ALA A 368 -23.70 9.64 7.18
CA ALA A 368 -23.01 9.86 5.92
C ALA A 368 -23.78 9.25 4.72
N GLU A 369 -24.39 8.09 4.90
CA GLU A 369 -25.16 7.44 3.83
C GLU A 369 -26.48 8.17 3.56
N TYR A 370 -27.13 8.71 4.60
CA TYR A 370 -28.31 9.57 4.38
C TYR A 370 -27.94 10.81 3.55
N ALA A 371 -26.81 11.46 3.81
CA ALA A 371 -26.32 12.59 3.05
C ALA A 371 -25.99 12.20 1.59
N ARG A 372 -25.31 11.07 1.36
CA ARG A 372 -25.05 10.55 0.01
C ARG A 372 -26.31 10.21 -0.75
N ASN A 373 -27.30 9.60 -0.09
CA ASN A 373 -28.59 9.31 -0.69
C ASN A 373 -29.36 10.59 -1.05
N THR A 374 -29.25 11.64 -0.24
CA THR A 374 -29.84 12.96 -0.57
C THR A 374 -29.15 13.53 -1.81
N THR A 375 -27.81 13.46 -1.90
CA THR A 375 -27.07 13.89 -3.09
C THR A 375 -27.53 13.14 -4.35
N ALA A 376 -27.63 11.83 -4.29
CA ALA A 376 -28.07 11.00 -5.41
C ALA A 376 -29.49 11.31 -5.88
N ARG A 377 -30.37 11.79 -4.97
CA ARG A 377 -31.73 12.24 -5.31
C ARG A 377 -31.76 13.65 -5.93
N ILE A 378 -30.80 14.49 -5.56
CA ILE A 378 -30.63 15.83 -6.12
C ILE A 378 -30.10 15.73 -7.54
N ASP A 379 -28.96 15.10 -7.69
CA ASP A 379 -28.28 14.83 -8.97
C ASP A 379 -27.42 13.58 -8.85
N PRO A 380 -27.73 12.49 -9.56
CA PRO A 380 -26.98 11.24 -9.55
C PRO A 380 -25.52 11.37 -10.00
N LEU A 381 -25.17 12.44 -10.73
CA LEU A 381 -23.82 12.69 -11.22
C LEU A 381 -22.97 13.48 -10.22
N THR A 382 -23.59 14.01 -9.18
CA THR A 382 -22.86 14.77 -8.15
C THR A 382 -22.06 13.84 -7.25
N HIS A 383 -20.76 14.11 -7.16
CA HIS A 383 -19.85 13.37 -6.29
C HIS A 383 -19.86 13.94 -4.87
N VAL A 384 -19.85 13.01 -3.89
CA VAL A 384 -19.70 13.36 -2.47
C VAL A 384 -18.28 13.04 -2.04
N SER A 385 -17.51 14.06 -1.72
CA SER A 385 -16.16 13.92 -1.19
C SER A 385 -16.19 13.78 0.33
N THR A 386 -15.43 12.84 0.87
CA THR A 386 -15.25 12.69 2.32
C THR A 386 -13.99 13.43 2.74
N LEU A 387 -14.11 14.34 3.71
CA LEU A 387 -12.98 15.07 4.25
C LEU A 387 -12.10 14.14 5.10
N GLN A 388 -10.80 14.26 4.95
CA GLN A 388 -9.81 13.46 5.67
C GLN A 388 -8.65 14.37 6.10
N ASN A 389 -8.22 14.27 7.36
CA ASN A 389 -7.10 15.08 7.87
C ASN A 389 -5.77 14.71 7.21
N PHE A 390 -5.64 13.46 6.77
CA PHE A 390 -4.42 12.93 6.17
C PHE A 390 -4.76 12.14 4.92
N GLU A 391 -4.01 12.36 3.87
CA GLU A 391 -4.04 11.55 2.67
C GLU A 391 -2.81 10.64 2.66
N ARG A 392 -3.07 9.34 2.41
CA ARG A 392 -1.99 8.36 2.25
C ARG A 392 -1.52 8.38 0.80
N ASP A 393 -0.22 8.54 0.61
CA ASP A 393 0.38 8.47 -0.72
C ASP A 393 0.03 7.12 -1.37
N SER A 394 -0.66 7.19 -2.51
CA SER A 394 -1.11 6.01 -3.26
C SER A 394 0.07 5.18 -3.78
N GLN A 395 1.18 5.82 -4.12
CA GLN A 395 2.39 5.15 -4.59
C GLN A 395 2.99 4.31 -3.46
N PHE A 396 3.09 4.87 -2.26
CA PHE A 396 3.57 4.13 -1.09
C PHE A 396 2.70 2.91 -0.79
N THR A 397 1.39 3.07 -0.84
CA THR A 397 0.44 1.97 -0.60
C THR A 397 0.58 0.86 -1.65
N SER A 398 0.72 1.23 -2.92
CA SER A 398 0.90 0.29 -4.03
C SER A 398 2.22 -0.49 -3.92
N VAL A 399 3.33 0.19 -3.60
CA VAL A 399 4.64 -0.45 -3.40
C VAL A 399 4.59 -1.43 -2.22
N ARG A 400 4.02 -1.02 -1.08
CA ARG A 400 3.87 -1.88 0.11
C ARG A 400 3.03 -3.12 -0.20
N THR A 401 1.89 -2.95 -0.86
CA THR A 401 0.99 -4.05 -1.24
C THR A 401 1.66 -4.97 -2.25
N GLY A 402 2.29 -4.44 -3.28
CA GLY A 402 3.04 -5.21 -4.27
C GLY A 402 4.16 -6.04 -3.66
N LEU A 403 4.90 -5.47 -2.71
CA LEU A 403 5.93 -6.18 -1.98
C LEU A 403 5.36 -7.33 -1.14
N PHE A 404 4.26 -7.08 -0.42
CA PHE A 404 3.61 -8.12 0.39
C PHE A 404 3.09 -9.27 -0.48
N VAL A 405 2.42 -8.95 -1.58
CA VAL A 405 1.93 -9.95 -2.55
C VAL A 405 3.10 -10.72 -3.18
N GLY A 406 4.14 -10.02 -3.63
CA GLY A 406 5.34 -10.63 -4.22
C GLY A 406 6.06 -11.56 -3.24
N THR A 407 6.20 -11.17 -2.00
CA THR A 407 6.80 -11.99 -0.94
C THR A 407 5.97 -13.24 -0.66
N THR A 408 4.65 -13.08 -0.54
CA THR A 408 3.72 -14.19 -0.31
C THR A 408 3.75 -15.18 -1.47
N ALA A 409 3.75 -14.70 -2.71
CA ALA A 409 3.86 -15.53 -3.90
C ALA A 409 5.20 -16.28 -3.95
N THR A 410 6.30 -15.62 -3.61
CA THR A 410 7.63 -16.24 -3.54
C THR A 410 7.67 -17.35 -2.48
N MET A 411 7.15 -17.09 -1.28
CA MET A 411 7.04 -18.09 -0.23
C MET A 411 6.16 -19.27 -0.66
N ALA A 412 5.05 -19.02 -1.35
CA ALA A 412 4.17 -20.07 -1.86
C ALA A 412 4.87 -20.95 -2.92
N LEU A 413 5.66 -20.36 -3.81
CA LEU A 413 6.46 -21.11 -4.79
C LEU A 413 7.54 -21.97 -4.13
N ILE A 414 8.23 -21.44 -3.12
CA ILE A 414 9.22 -22.20 -2.34
C ILE A 414 8.53 -23.34 -1.59
N ALA A 415 7.36 -23.10 -0.99
CA ALA A 415 6.57 -24.11 -0.31
C ALA A 415 6.11 -25.23 -1.27
N ALA A 416 5.67 -24.89 -2.47
CA ALA A 416 5.33 -25.85 -3.52
C ALA A 416 6.54 -26.70 -3.95
N SER A 417 7.70 -26.08 -4.16
CA SER A 417 8.95 -26.78 -4.46
C SER A 417 9.34 -27.74 -3.34
N MET A 418 9.20 -27.31 -2.08
CA MET A 418 9.45 -28.15 -0.91
C MET A 418 8.49 -29.34 -0.85
N LEU A 419 7.22 -29.14 -1.18
CA LEU A 419 6.21 -30.22 -1.24
C LEU A 419 6.62 -31.29 -2.27
N VAL A 420 7.00 -30.86 -3.48
CA VAL A 420 7.46 -31.77 -4.54
C VAL A 420 8.67 -32.57 -4.08
N SER A 421 9.69 -31.90 -3.53
CA SER A 421 10.90 -32.55 -3.00
C SER A 421 10.59 -33.55 -1.87
N THR A 422 9.66 -33.20 -0.99
CA THR A 422 9.23 -34.10 0.10
C THR A 422 8.51 -35.35 -0.45
N LEU A 423 7.64 -35.15 -1.45
CA LEU A 423 6.94 -36.28 -2.09
C LEU A 423 7.90 -37.22 -2.82
N GLU A 424 8.92 -36.68 -3.48
CA GLU A 424 9.95 -37.47 -4.16
C GLU A 424 10.78 -38.31 -3.15
N GLN A 425 11.23 -37.69 -2.08
CA GLN A 425 11.91 -38.39 -0.98
C GLN A 425 11.05 -39.50 -0.37
N LEU A 426 9.74 -39.31 -0.26
CA LEU A 426 8.81 -40.32 0.22
C LEU A 426 8.69 -41.48 -0.78
N ARG A 427 8.64 -41.19 -2.09
CA ARG A 427 8.60 -42.21 -3.15
C ARG A 427 9.84 -43.08 -3.15
N GLU A 428 11.03 -42.51 -3.07
CA GLU A 428 12.30 -43.26 -2.98
C GLU A 428 12.34 -44.21 -1.80
N ARG A 429 11.67 -43.86 -0.69
CA ARG A 429 11.66 -44.64 0.55
C ARG A 429 10.48 -45.59 0.70
N LYS A 430 9.62 -45.70 -0.33
CA LYS A 430 8.39 -46.53 -0.28
C LYS A 430 8.67 -47.96 0.16
N ARG A 431 9.70 -48.62 -0.42
CA ARG A 431 10.06 -50.02 -0.07
C ARG A 431 10.46 -50.16 1.40
N LEU A 432 11.26 -49.26 1.92
CA LEU A 432 11.73 -49.30 3.30
C LEU A 432 10.59 -49.06 4.32
N LEU A 433 9.67 -48.15 4.00
CA LEU A 433 8.49 -47.86 4.83
C LEU A 433 7.50 -49.07 4.85
N SER A 434 7.29 -49.74 3.71
CA SER A 434 6.42 -50.91 3.63
C SER A 434 6.98 -52.09 4.42
N VAL A 435 8.31 -52.31 4.39
CA VAL A 435 8.98 -53.36 5.19
C VAL A 435 8.81 -53.08 6.68
N LEU A 436 8.99 -51.85 7.16
CA LEU A 436 8.79 -51.50 8.57
C LEU A 436 7.35 -51.74 9.05
N VAL A 437 6.35 -51.45 8.19
CA VAL A 437 4.95 -51.74 8.49
C VAL A 437 4.70 -53.27 8.55
N ALA A 438 5.35 -54.05 7.67
CA ALA A 438 5.26 -55.51 7.69
C ALA A 438 5.86 -56.12 8.99
N PHE A 439 6.87 -55.49 9.58
CA PHE A 439 7.43 -55.83 10.89
C PHE A 439 6.59 -55.34 12.09
N GLY A 440 5.35 -54.87 11.87
CA GLY A 440 4.39 -54.53 12.92
C GLY A 440 4.47 -53.13 13.48
N THR A 441 5.24 -52.20 12.88
CA THR A 441 5.28 -50.80 13.33
C THR A 441 3.93 -50.12 13.01
N ARG A 442 3.36 -49.42 14.01
CA ARG A 442 2.10 -48.66 13.83
C ARG A 442 2.28 -47.53 12.81
N ARG A 443 1.40 -47.44 11.83
CA ARG A 443 1.43 -46.37 10.78
C ARG A 443 1.43 -44.97 11.37
N ALA A 444 0.71 -44.74 12.47
CA ALA A 444 0.73 -43.46 13.19
C ALA A 444 2.13 -43.08 13.69
N THR A 445 2.91 -44.03 14.23
CA THR A 445 4.28 -43.79 14.71
C THR A 445 5.20 -43.31 13.59
N LEU A 446 5.07 -43.92 12.41
CA LEU A 446 5.85 -43.53 11.24
C LEU A 446 5.44 -42.13 10.71
N SER A 447 4.12 -41.85 10.65
CA SER A 447 3.61 -40.53 10.23
C SER A 447 4.07 -39.42 11.15
N TRP A 448 3.97 -39.63 12.47
CA TRP A 448 4.47 -38.66 13.45
C TRP A 448 6.01 -38.47 13.38
N SER A 449 6.74 -39.54 13.09
CA SER A 449 8.20 -39.43 12.89
C SER A 449 8.54 -38.56 11.66
N VAL A 450 7.81 -38.70 10.54
CA VAL A 450 8.01 -37.86 9.35
C VAL A 450 7.62 -36.41 9.62
N LEU A 451 6.52 -36.18 10.33
CA LEU A 451 6.10 -34.85 10.75
C LEU A 451 7.19 -34.13 11.57
N TRP A 452 7.75 -34.80 12.57
CA TRP A 452 8.82 -34.22 13.39
C TRP A 452 10.11 -33.96 12.60
N GLN A 453 10.42 -34.79 11.60
CA GLN A 453 11.58 -34.57 10.72
C GLN A 453 11.47 -33.29 9.91
N THR A 454 10.26 -32.89 9.50
CA THR A 454 10.02 -31.65 8.78
C THR A 454 9.80 -30.47 9.73
N ALA A 455 9.07 -30.66 10.83
CA ALA A 455 8.74 -29.61 11.78
C ALA A 455 9.97 -28.99 12.48
N VAL A 456 10.94 -29.83 12.89
CA VAL A 456 12.11 -29.32 13.63
C VAL A 456 12.98 -28.36 12.80
N PRO A 457 13.44 -28.68 11.58
CA PRO A 457 14.20 -27.73 10.77
C PRO A 457 13.40 -26.47 10.41
N ILE A 458 12.09 -26.62 10.19
CA ILE A 458 11.21 -25.50 9.84
C ILE A 458 11.06 -24.53 11.01
N THR A 459 10.77 -25.02 12.21
CA THR A 459 10.63 -24.16 13.40
C THR A 459 11.94 -23.45 13.72
N LEU A 460 13.08 -24.15 13.63
CA LEU A 460 14.39 -23.53 13.79
C LEU A 460 14.67 -22.49 12.72
N GLY A 461 14.29 -22.77 11.47
CA GLY A 461 14.39 -21.83 10.37
C GLY A 461 13.54 -20.60 10.59
N LEU A 462 12.29 -20.77 11.05
CA LEU A 462 11.39 -19.66 11.33
C LEU A 462 11.89 -18.79 12.49
N VAL A 463 12.38 -19.39 13.57
CA VAL A 463 12.99 -18.65 14.69
C VAL A 463 14.20 -17.85 14.21
N LEU A 464 15.05 -18.44 13.38
CA LEU A 464 16.21 -17.75 12.80
C LEU A 464 15.77 -16.63 11.83
N ALA A 465 14.73 -16.85 11.04
CA ALA A 465 14.16 -15.84 10.14
C ALA A 465 13.60 -14.64 10.92
N VAL A 466 12.88 -14.90 12.01
CA VAL A 466 12.35 -13.86 12.89
C VAL A 466 13.47 -13.08 13.56
N GLY A 467 14.41 -13.75 14.20
CA GLY A 467 15.53 -13.08 14.86
C GLY A 467 16.41 -12.30 13.87
N GLY A 468 16.75 -12.91 12.73
CA GLY A 468 17.52 -12.28 11.68
C GLY A 468 16.79 -11.15 10.97
N GLY A 469 15.48 -11.33 10.70
CA GLY A 469 14.63 -10.31 10.09
C GLY A 469 14.42 -9.09 11.00
N ILE A 470 14.18 -9.31 12.29
CA ILE A 470 14.11 -8.22 13.28
C ILE A 470 15.48 -7.53 13.39
N GLY A 471 16.58 -8.28 13.49
CA GLY A 471 17.91 -7.71 13.55
C GLY A 471 18.23 -6.85 12.33
N LEU A 472 17.96 -7.34 11.12
CA LEU A 472 18.12 -6.57 9.88
C LEU A 472 17.18 -5.36 9.85
N GLY A 473 15.92 -5.52 10.26
CA GLY A 473 14.95 -4.44 10.36
C GLY A 473 15.42 -3.31 11.28
N LEU A 474 15.93 -3.63 12.46
CA LEU A 474 16.48 -2.65 13.40
C LEU A 474 17.68 -1.89 12.81
N VAL A 475 18.57 -2.59 12.10
CA VAL A 475 19.70 -1.96 11.41
C VAL A 475 19.23 -1.01 10.31
N LEU A 476 18.23 -1.41 9.51
CA LEU A 476 17.65 -0.57 8.47
C LEU A 476 16.93 0.66 9.07
N LEU A 477 16.22 0.49 10.18
CA LEU A 477 15.57 1.59 10.91
C LEU A 477 16.59 2.60 11.42
N LYS A 478 17.69 2.11 12.01
CA LYS A 478 18.78 2.97 12.45
C LYS A 478 19.42 3.75 11.28
N LEU A 479 19.54 3.11 10.12
CA LEU A 479 20.05 3.73 8.90
C LEU A 479 19.20 4.92 8.46
N VAL A 480 17.86 4.79 8.55
CA VAL A 480 16.88 5.82 8.17
C VAL A 480 16.60 6.81 9.31
N GLY A 481 17.19 6.60 10.49
CA GLY A 481 16.99 7.46 11.67
C GLY A 481 15.60 7.35 12.28
N LYS A 482 14.90 6.22 12.06
CA LYS A 482 13.56 5.98 12.57
C LYS A 482 13.55 5.00 13.75
N GLN A 483 12.56 5.18 14.63
CA GLN A 483 12.28 4.23 15.71
C GLN A 483 11.25 3.18 15.27
N VAL A 484 11.15 2.10 16.04
CA VAL A 484 10.15 1.05 15.80
C VAL A 484 8.76 1.64 16.05
N ALA A 485 7.98 1.85 15.00
CA ALA A 485 6.63 2.40 15.10
C ALA A 485 5.62 1.36 15.62
N ASP A 486 5.71 0.13 15.10
CA ASP A 486 4.84 -0.97 15.51
C ASP A 486 5.67 -2.22 15.80
N ARG A 487 5.62 -2.68 17.06
CA ARG A 487 6.33 -3.88 17.53
C ARG A 487 5.77 -5.17 16.94
N TRP A 488 4.55 -5.16 16.44
CA TRP A 488 3.83 -6.33 15.92
C TRP A 488 3.75 -6.37 14.39
N ALA A 489 4.35 -5.39 13.70
CA ALA A 489 4.33 -5.27 12.24
C ALA A 489 4.81 -6.55 11.50
N PHE A 490 5.58 -7.42 12.14
CA PHE A 490 6.10 -8.66 11.56
C PHE A 490 5.12 -9.85 11.64
N LEU A 491 4.08 -9.78 12.48
CA LEU A 491 3.13 -10.90 12.69
C LEU A 491 2.45 -11.40 11.41
N PRO A 492 1.98 -10.55 10.48
CA PRO A 492 1.35 -11.02 9.24
C PRO A 492 2.28 -11.90 8.41
N VAL A 493 3.57 -11.56 8.35
CA VAL A 493 4.56 -12.34 7.58
C VAL A 493 4.81 -13.71 8.23
N ILE A 494 4.92 -13.74 9.56
CA ILE A 494 5.06 -15.01 10.30
C ILE A 494 3.80 -15.86 10.12
N GLY A 495 2.61 -15.25 10.20
CA GLY A 495 1.34 -15.92 10.00
C GLY A 495 1.24 -16.59 8.62
N VAL A 496 1.61 -15.88 7.56
CA VAL A 496 1.67 -16.43 6.19
C VAL A 496 2.69 -17.57 6.10
N GLY A 497 3.89 -17.37 6.63
CA GLY A 497 4.92 -18.40 6.63
C GLY A 497 4.47 -19.67 7.37
N ALA A 498 3.91 -19.52 8.56
CA ALA A 498 3.39 -20.63 9.36
C ALA A 498 2.22 -21.36 8.66
N ALA A 499 1.30 -20.60 8.05
CA ALA A 499 0.17 -21.15 7.30
C ALA A 499 0.64 -21.97 6.08
N LEU A 500 1.61 -21.46 5.30
CA LEU A 500 2.16 -22.17 4.16
C LEU A 500 2.87 -23.47 4.58
N ILE A 501 3.60 -23.44 5.69
CA ILE A 501 4.27 -24.60 6.24
C ILE A 501 3.24 -25.64 6.71
N ALA A 502 2.21 -25.21 7.43
CA ALA A 502 1.12 -26.09 7.85
C ALA A 502 0.42 -26.73 6.64
N LEU A 503 0.17 -25.93 5.59
CA LEU A 503 -0.43 -26.40 4.36
C LEU A 503 0.42 -27.49 3.67
N VAL A 504 1.73 -27.24 3.50
CA VAL A 504 2.67 -28.21 2.90
C VAL A 504 2.69 -29.49 3.71
N THR A 505 2.74 -29.38 5.03
CA THR A 505 2.75 -30.53 5.95
C THR A 505 1.45 -31.34 5.84
N LEU A 506 0.30 -30.66 5.83
CA LEU A 506 -1.01 -31.31 5.67
C LEU A 506 -1.15 -32.00 4.31
N LEU A 507 -0.71 -31.34 3.23
CA LEU A 507 -0.77 -31.90 1.87
C LEU A 507 0.19 -33.09 1.68
N SER A 508 1.24 -33.22 2.48
CA SER A 508 2.16 -34.36 2.43
C SER A 508 1.61 -35.63 3.13
N LEU A 509 0.60 -35.50 4.02
CA LEU A 509 0.04 -36.63 4.79
C LEU A 509 -0.75 -37.63 3.94
N PRO A 510 -1.69 -37.24 3.05
CA PRO A 510 -2.47 -38.20 2.26
C PRO A 510 -1.60 -39.10 1.35
N PRO A 511 -0.60 -38.59 0.62
CA PRO A 511 0.33 -39.45 -0.12
C PRO A 511 1.09 -40.42 0.78
N LEU A 512 1.55 -39.97 1.96
CA LEU A 512 2.23 -40.82 2.93
C LEU A 512 1.36 -42.01 3.37
N TRP A 513 0.08 -41.76 3.68
CA TRP A 513 -0.86 -42.82 4.08
C TRP A 513 -1.16 -43.80 2.95
N ARG A 514 -1.25 -43.32 1.70
CA ARG A 514 -1.43 -44.19 0.53
C ARG A 514 -0.23 -45.09 0.29
N MET A 515 1.00 -44.61 0.50
CA MET A 515 2.24 -45.34 0.30
C MET A 515 2.48 -46.43 1.37
N MET A 516 1.85 -46.33 2.53
CA MET A 516 1.94 -47.30 3.62
C MET A 516 0.90 -48.44 3.52
N ARG A 517 0.08 -48.52 2.45
CA ARG A 517 -0.83 -49.63 2.22
C ARG A 517 -0.05 -50.89 1.80
N PRO A 518 -0.48 -52.11 2.27
CA PRO A 518 0.25 -53.35 1.98
C PRO A 518 0.27 -53.77 0.52
N ASP A 519 -0.61 -53.19 -0.31
CA ASP A 519 -0.72 -53.53 -1.74
C ASP A 519 0.53 -53.16 -2.57
N GLY A 520 1.46 -52.41 -2.00
CA GLY A 520 2.75 -52.06 -2.65
C GLY A 520 3.79 -53.20 -2.71
N LEU A 521 3.52 -54.33 -2.09
CA LEU A 521 4.37 -55.54 -2.12
C LEU A 521 3.94 -56.55 -3.18
N ARG A 522 2.77 -56.36 -3.84
CA ARG A 522 2.18 -57.29 -4.82
C ARG A 522 2.38 -56.87 -6.29
N THR A 523 3.24 -55.94 -6.60
CA THR A 523 3.56 -55.60 -8.00
C THR A 523 4.88 -56.21 -8.39
N GLU A 524 4.87 -57.40 -8.82
CA GLU A 524 5.58 -57.98 -9.95
C GLU A 524 4.57 -58.65 -10.85
#